data_768f871d21c196b052ae8dc3dafb0b56
#
_entry.id   768f871d21c196b052ae8dc3dafb0b56
#
_cell.length_a   1.000
_cell.length_b   1.000
_cell.length_c   1.000
_cell.angle_alpha   90.00
_cell.angle_beta   90.00
_cell.angle_gamma   90.00
#
_symmetry.space_group_name_H-M   'P 1'
#
loop_
_entity.id
_entity.type
_entity.pdbx_description
1 polymer ?
#
loop_
_entity_poly.entity_id
_entity_poly.type
_entity_poly.pdbx_seq_one_letter_code
_entity_poly.pdbx_strand_id
1 'polypeptide(L)'
;MSLIIRAGILILNLIYCFMKLLPQQKKIVFLSRQGDSPSVDFTMLEKKIKELHPDYETIMLCKKLNIKDHESAIDYGLHMLVQMYHLATSDVAILDSYCIAVSVLHHKKSLLVIQMWHSIGTMKKFGYSILDKPEGSPSKLAKLMKMHANYDYILAAGEGYKEHLAEGFNYPLDKIVTLPLPRMELLKDEDHRN
;
A
#
# COMPACT_ATOMS: atom_id res chain seq x y z
N MET A 1 -1.75 24.54 -9.87
CA MET A 1 -1.87 23.28 -9.06
C MET A 1 -1.10 22.10 -9.68
N SER A 2 -1.32 21.71 -10.96
CA SER A 2 -0.61 20.56 -11.56
C SER A 2 0.92 20.71 -11.64
N LEU A 3 1.45 21.92 -11.86
CA LEU A 3 2.89 22.18 -11.92
C LEU A 3 3.55 22.00 -10.55
N ILE A 4 2.92 22.49 -9.49
CA ILE A 4 3.41 22.36 -8.10
C ILE A 4 3.50 20.88 -7.70
N ILE A 5 2.46 20.09 -8.00
CA ILE A 5 2.44 18.65 -7.71
C ILE A 5 3.56 17.93 -8.49
N ARG A 6 3.74 18.25 -9.78
CA ARG A 6 4.82 17.67 -10.59
C ARG A 6 6.21 18.02 -10.04
N ALA A 7 6.42 19.28 -9.64
CA ALA A 7 7.66 19.70 -9.01
C ALA A 7 7.89 18.96 -7.69
N GLY A 8 6.85 18.81 -6.85
CA GLY A 8 6.93 18.02 -5.62
C GLY A 8 7.30 16.56 -5.87
N ILE A 9 6.65 15.89 -6.84
CA ILE A 9 6.97 14.50 -7.21
C ILE A 9 8.43 14.39 -7.72
N LEU A 10 8.91 15.37 -8.49
CA LEU A 10 10.29 15.39 -8.98
C LEU A 10 11.29 15.48 -7.81
N ILE A 11 11.05 16.39 -6.86
CA ILE A 11 11.88 16.55 -5.67
C ILE A 11 11.90 15.26 -4.83
N LEU A 12 10.73 14.64 -4.59
CA LEU A 12 10.64 13.37 -3.87
C LEU A 12 11.43 12.27 -4.58
N ASN A 13 11.33 12.16 -5.91
CA ASN A 13 12.12 11.18 -6.67
C ASN A 13 13.61 11.46 -6.64
N LEU A 14 14.03 12.72 -6.60
CA LEU A 14 15.43 13.10 -6.44
C LEU A 14 15.97 12.66 -5.08
N ILE A 15 15.26 12.97 -3.99
CA ILE A 15 15.61 12.52 -2.64
C ILE A 15 15.65 10.97 -2.58
N TYR A 16 14.63 10.33 -3.14
CA TYR A 16 14.53 8.87 -3.16
C TYR A 16 15.65 8.20 -3.96
N CYS A 17 16.14 8.86 -5.02
CA CYS A 17 17.28 8.38 -5.79
C CYS A 17 18.54 8.23 -4.93
N PHE A 18 18.80 9.18 -4.02
CA PHE A 18 19.89 9.06 -3.05
C PHE A 18 19.63 7.94 -2.03
N MET A 19 18.39 7.81 -1.52
CA MET A 19 18.06 6.73 -0.58
C MET A 19 18.24 5.34 -1.23
N LYS A 20 18.02 5.21 -2.54
CA LYS A 20 18.23 3.94 -3.27
C LYS A 20 19.72 3.53 -3.38
N LEU A 21 20.66 4.38 -3.05
CA LEU A 21 22.08 4.00 -2.95
C LEU A 21 22.35 3.12 -1.71
N LEU A 22 21.47 3.17 -0.72
CA LEU A 22 21.55 2.30 0.45
C LEU A 22 21.29 0.84 0.05
N PRO A 23 21.98 -0.12 0.69
CA PRO A 23 21.76 -1.53 0.42
C PRO A 23 20.36 -1.98 0.82
N GLN A 24 19.78 -2.92 0.07
CA GLN A 24 18.60 -3.64 0.52
C GLN A 24 18.94 -4.60 1.64
N GLN A 25 17.99 -4.83 2.50
CA GLN A 25 18.08 -5.68 3.67
C GLN A 25 16.95 -6.70 3.62
N LYS A 26 17.11 -7.84 4.26
CA LYS A 26 16.02 -8.79 4.52
C LYS A 26 14.96 -8.14 5.40
N LYS A 27 14.14 -7.31 4.80
CA LYS A 27 13.18 -6.46 5.49
C LYS A 27 11.86 -6.40 4.72
N ILE A 28 10.77 -6.49 5.47
CA ILE A 28 9.40 -6.33 4.97
C ILE A 28 8.81 -5.09 5.62
N VAL A 29 8.40 -4.12 4.82
CA VAL A 29 7.71 -2.93 5.30
C VAL A 29 6.21 -3.04 5.03
N PHE A 30 5.42 -2.83 6.07
CA PHE A 30 3.96 -2.76 6.01
C PHE A 30 3.52 -1.31 6.02
N LEU A 31 2.64 -0.94 5.10
CA LEU A 31 2.19 0.43 4.90
C LEU A 31 0.68 0.51 4.97
N SER A 32 0.14 1.24 5.94
CA SER A 32 -1.30 1.47 6.09
C SER A 32 -1.64 2.94 6.27
N ARG A 33 -2.78 3.34 5.69
CA ARG A 33 -3.44 4.63 5.92
C ARG A 33 -4.84 4.48 6.53
N GLN A 34 -5.22 3.24 6.91
CA GLN A 34 -6.53 2.93 7.49
C GLN A 34 -6.62 3.38 8.96
N GLY A 35 -5.51 3.33 9.68
CA GLY A 35 -5.41 3.72 11.08
C GLY A 35 -3.98 4.04 11.48
N ASP A 36 -3.80 4.40 12.75
CA ASP A 36 -2.49 4.72 13.36
C ASP A 36 -1.85 3.48 14.03
N SER A 37 -2.52 2.32 13.93
CA SER A 37 -2.05 1.03 14.42
C SER A 37 -2.18 -0.04 13.34
N PRO A 38 -1.39 -1.14 13.42
CA PRO A 38 -1.50 -2.26 12.49
C PRO A 38 -2.89 -2.90 12.49
N SER A 39 -3.35 -3.30 11.32
CA SER A 39 -4.58 -4.08 11.18
C SER A 39 -4.37 -5.51 11.71
N VAL A 40 -5.47 -6.21 11.99
CA VAL A 40 -5.44 -7.65 12.37
C VAL A 40 -4.69 -8.46 11.31
N ASP A 41 -4.92 -8.20 10.03
CA ASP A 41 -4.22 -8.90 8.95
C ASP A 41 -2.71 -8.68 9.00
N PHE A 42 -2.27 -7.44 9.22
CA PHE A 42 -0.83 -7.13 9.33
C PHE A 42 -0.20 -7.82 10.53
N THR A 43 -0.88 -7.78 11.68
CA THR A 43 -0.39 -8.44 12.91
C THR A 43 -0.28 -9.96 12.74
N MET A 44 -1.30 -10.60 12.14
CA MET A 44 -1.29 -12.04 11.89
C MET A 44 -0.20 -12.43 10.89
N LEU A 45 -0.06 -11.65 9.82
CA LEU A 45 0.95 -11.90 8.79
C LEU A 45 2.37 -11.69 9.34
N GLU A 46 2.59 -10.63 10.12
CA GLU A 46 3.86 -10.39 10.80
C GLU A 46 4.26 -11.57 11.70
N LYS A 47 3.32 -12.03 12.54
CA LYS A 47 3.53 -13.19 13.41
C LYS A 47 3.99 -14.38 12.59
N LYS A 48 3.30 -14.68 11.49
CA LYS A 48 3.62 -15.81 10.63
C LYS A 48 4.96 -15.66 9.91
N ILE A 49 5.29 -14.46 9.47
CA ILE A 49 6.61 -14.17 8.87
C ILE A 49 7.72 -14.41 9.90
N LYS A 50 7.59 -13.92 11.12
CA LYS A 50 8.58 -14.12 12.19
C LYS A 50 8.78 -15.59 12.56
N GLU A 51 7.71 -16.40 12.47
CA GLU A 51 7.79 -17.84 12.69
C GLU A 51 8.55 -18.56 11.56
N LEU A 52 8.26 -18.22 10.30
CA LEU A 52 8.78 -18.93 9.13
C LEU A 52 10.11 -18.36 8.61
N HIS A 53 10.32 -17.06 8.79
CA HIS A 53 11.45 -16.29 8.29
C HIS A 53 11.99 -15.36 9.37
N PRO A 54 12.58 -15.90 10.47
CA PRO A 54 13.04 -15.12 11.60
C PRO A 54 14.21 -14.17 11.25
N ASP A 55 14.83 -14.35 10.11
CA ASP A 55 15.91 -13.52 9.57
C ASP A 55 15.39 -12.26 8.85
N TYR A 56 14.07 -12.12 8.67
CA TYR A 56 13.45 -10.90 8.12
C TYR A 56 13.04 -9.94 9.23
N GLU A 57 13.50 -8.70 9.11
CA GLU A 57 13.01 -7.57 9.90
C GLU A 57 11.63 -7.15 9.38
N THR A 58 10.69 -6.89 10.29
CA THR A 58 9.35 -6.37 9.94
C THR A 58 9.18 -4.96 10.49
N ILE A 59 8.72 -4.03 9.64
CA ILE A 59 8.50 -2.62 9.99
C ILE A 59 7.05 -2.25 9.70
N MET A 60 6.33 -1.76 10.71
CA MET A 60 4.94 -1.31 10.60
C MET A 60 4.88 0.22 10.49
N LEU A 61 4.44 0.73 9.36
CA LEU A 61 4.26 2.17 9.11
C LEU A 61 2.78 2.47 8.88
N CYS A 62 2.05 2.56 9.97
CA CYS A 62 0.61 2.83 9.98
C CYS A 62 0.37 4.29 10.39
N LYS A 63 -0.25 5.08 9.52
CA LYS A 63 -0.61 6.46 9.82
C LYS A 63 -1.82 6.91 9.01
N LYS A 64 -2.90 7.26 9.70
CA LYS A 64 -4.08 7.82 9.07
C LYS A 64 -3.77 9.21 8.53
N LEU A 65 -4.08 9.43 7.25
CA LEU A 65 -3.93 10.75 6.65
C LEU A 65 -5.08 11.66 7.08
N ASN A 66 -4.77 12.69 7.86
CA ASN A 66 -5.72 13.73 8.24
C ASN A 66 -5.17 15.10 7.79
N ILE A 67 -5.63 15.59 6.63
CA ILE A 67 -5.14 16.87 6.04
C ILE A 67 -6.06 18.03 6.48
N LYS A 68 -6.40 18.12 7.76
CA LYS A 68 -7.28 19.21 8.22
C LYS A 68 -6.53 20.45 8.71
N ASP A 69 -5.24 20.33 9.00
CA ASP A 69 -4.40 21.42 9.50
C ASP A 69 -2.95 21.31 8.98
N HIS A 70 -2.18 22.41 9.15
CA HIS A 70 -0.80 22.48 8.68
C HIS A 70 0.14 21.56 9.46
N GLU A 71 -0.08 21.35 10.74
CA GLU A 71 0.78 20.49 11.58
C GLU A 71 0.67 19.02 11.14
N SER A 72 -0.54 18.56 10.85
CA SER A 72 -0.74 17.20 10.34
C SER A 72 -0.15 17.01 8.93
N ALA A 73 -0.07 18.06 8.12
CA ALA A 73 0.57 17.99 6.80
C ALA A 73 2.10 17.86 6.90
N ILE A 74 2.75 18.58 7.83
CA ILE A 74 4.19 18.47 8.08
C ILE A 74 4.52 17.09 8.65
N ASP A 75 3.76 16.63 9.64
CA ASP A 75 3.92 15.34 10.27
C ASP A 75 3.75 14.19 9.26
N TYR A 76 2.77 14.29 8.36
CA TYR A 76 2.62 13.33 7.27
C TYR A 76 3.79 13.40 6.27
N GLY A 77 4.31 14.59 6.00
CA GLY A 77 5.51 14.76 5.16
C GLY A 77 6.74 14.06 5.75
N LEU A 78 6.98 14.20 7.05
CA LEU A 78 8.04 13.49 7.77
C LEU A 78 7.81 11.97 7.73
N HIS A 79 6.59 11.52 8.00
CA HIS A 79 6.24 10.10 7.88
C HIS A 79 6.48 9.56 6.46
N MET A 80 6.20 10.35 5.43
CA MET A 80 6.49 9.95 4.05
C MET A 80 7.99 9.79 3.78
N LEU A 81 8.86 10.61 4.37
CA LEU A 81 10.33 10.42 4.28
C LEU A 81 10.76 9.10 4.94
N VAL A 82 10.15 8.74 6.07
CA VAL A 82 10.38 7.43 6.71
C VAL A 82 9.91 6.29 5.79
N GLN A 83 8.73 6.41 5.18
CA GLN A 83 8.25 5.44 4.19
C GLN A 83 9.25 5.30 3.03
N MET A 84 9.76 6.41 2.50
CA MET A 84 10.74 6.41 1.40
C MET A 84 12.02 5.66 1.78
N TYR A 85 12.55 5.89 2.99
CA TYR A 85 13.73 5.17 3.48
C TYR A 85 13.49 3.66 3.53
N HIS A 86 12.37 3.23 4.12
CA HIS A 86 12.06 1.80 4.21
C HIS A 86 11.76 1.18 2.84
N LEU A 87 11.07 1.87 1.95
CA LEU A 87 10.86 1.41 0.56
C LEU A 87 12.19 1.26 -0.22
N ALA A 88 13.18 2.14 0.04
CA ALA A 88 14.48 2.06 -0.62
C ALA A 88 15.35 0.90 -0.12
N THR A 89 15.12 0.42 1.10
CA THR A 89 15.98 -0.52 1.80
C THR A 89 15.32 -1.87 2.14
N SER A 90 14.05 -2.08 1.78
CA SER A 90 13.33 -3.35 1.99
C SER A 90 13.32 -4.22 0.74
N ASP A 91 13.21 -5.53 0.94
CA ASP A 91 12.97 -6.50 -0.15
C ASP A 91 11.49 -6.54 -0.53
N VAL A 92 10.60 -6.36 0.44
CA VAL A 92 9.15 -6.45 0.25
C VAL A 92 8.44 -5.28 0.89
N ALA A 93 7.45 -4.73 0.19
CA ALA A 93 6.48 -3.77 0.71
C ALA A 93 5.07 -4.35 0.59
N ILE A 94 4.34 -4.38 1.71
CA ILE A 94 2.95 -4.87 1.79
C ILE A 94 2.04 -3.70 2.16
N LEU A 95 0.98 -3.50 1.37
CA LEU A 95 0.02 -2.41 1.58
C LEU A 95 -1.39 -2.94 1.73
N ASP A 96 -2.18 -2.28 2.56
CA ASP A 96 -3.64 -2.49 2.64
C ASP A 96 -4.45 -1.34 2.04
N SER A 97 -3.81 -0.25 1.67
CA SER A 97 -4.44 0.98 1.18
C SER A 97 -3.56 1.70 0.17
N TYR A 98 -4.09 2.74 -0.48
CA TYR A 98 -3.31 3.59 -1.37
C TYR A 98 -2.19 4.31 -0.61
N CYS A 99 -0.95 4.17 -1.05
CA CYS A 99 0.21 4.87 -0.52
C CYS A 99 0.84 5.77 -1.59
N ILE A 100 0.93 7.08 -1.28
CA ILE A 100 1.49 8.08 -2.21
C ILE A 100 2.95 7.75 -2.52
N ALA A 101 3.77 7.46 -1.51
CA ALA A 101 5.18 7.14 -1.69
C ALA A 101 5.37 5.93 -2.61
N VAL A 102 4.55 4.88 -2.48
CA VAL A 102 4.63 3.73 -3.39
C VAL A 102 4.28 4.13 -4.82
N SER A 103 3.21 4.90 -5.01
CA SER A 103 2.66 5.17 -6.34
C SER A 103 3.48 6.16 -7.16
N VAL A 104 4.09 7.19 -6.55
CA VAL A 104 4.75 8.26 -7.29
C VAL A 104 6.26 8.10 -7.44
N LEU A 105 6.88 7.22 -6.64
CA LEU A 105 8.33 7.03 -6.66
C LEU A 105 8.77 5.97 -7.69
N HIS A 106 10.01 6.07 -8.12
CA HIS A 106 10.65 5.11 -9.01
C HIS A 106 11.48 4.11 -8.19
N HIS A 107 10.84 2.99 -7.81
CA HIS A 107 11.46 1.97 -6.94
C HIS A 107 12.61 1.20 -7.59
N LYS A 108 13.40 0.50 -6.76
CA LYS A 108 14.32 -0.53 -7.22
C LYS A 108 13.50 -1.66 -7.85
N LYS A 109 14.02 -2.26 -8.91
CA LYS A 109 13.39 -3.43 -9.56
C LYS A 109 13.34 -4.67 -8.66
N SER A 110 14.18 -4.70 -7.64
CA SER A 110 14.28 -5.77 -6.64
C SER A 110 13.28 -5.61 -5.49
N LEU A 111 12.61 -4.46 -5.34
CA LEU A 111 11.55 -4.29 -4.36
C LEU A 111 10.27 -4.96 -4.87
N LEU A 112 9.77 -5.96 -4.14
CA LEU A 112 8.47 -6.59 -4.40
C LEU A 112 7.37 -5.80 -3.68
N VAL A 113 6.36 -5.35 -4.41
CA VAL A 113 5.25 -4.55 -3.87
C VAL A 113 3.93 -5.31 -3.98
N ILE A 114 3.32 -5.62 -2.83
CA ILE A 114 2.08 -6.39 -2.73
C ILE A 114 0.97 -5.51 -2.16
N GLN A 115 -0.09 -5.32 -2.93
CA GLN A 115 -1.34 -4.71 -2.44
C GLN A 115 -2.25 -5.82 -1.89
N MET A 116 -2.37 -5.87 -0.56
CA MET A 116 -3.18 -6.88 0.10
C MET A 116 -4.66 -6.51 0.19
N TRP A 117 -4.96 -5.20 0.06
CA TRP A 117 -6.28 -4.64 0.32
C TRP A 117 -6.69 -4.75 1.80
N HIS A 118 -7.85 -4.24 2.15
CA HIS A 118 -8.33 -4.21 3.54
C HIS A 118 -9.76 -4.79 3.69
N SER A 119 -10.34 -5.25 2.59
CA SER A 119 -11.71 -5.80 2.55
C SER A 119 -11.71 -7.20 2.01
N ILE A 120 -12.52 -8.07 2.62
CA ILE A 120 -12.72 -9.47 2.18
C ILE A 120 -13.38 -9.51 0.80
N GLY A 121 -14.18 -8.49 0.47
CA GLY A 121 -14.89 -8.40 -0.79
C GLY A 121 -14.90 -6.99 -1.36
N THR A 122 -15.53 -6.83 -2.52
CA THR A 122 -15.71 -5.56 -3.23
C THR A 122 -17.18 -5.14 -3.19
N MET A 123 -17.65 -4.73 -2.01
CA MET A 123 -19.06 -4.30 -1.83
C MET A 123 -19.34 -2.95 -2.47
N LYS A 124 -18.32 -2.14 -2.71
CA LYS A 124 -18.45 -0.80 -3.32
C LYS A 124 -17.42 -0.65 -4.43
N LYS A 125 -17.79 0.06 -5.48
CA LYS A 125 -16.81 0.53 -6.47
C LYS A 125 -15.83 1.49 -5.83
N PHE A 126 -14.57 1.48 -6.27
CA PHE A 126 -13.50 2.30 -5.74
C PHE A 126 -12.45 2.63 -6.82
N GLY A 127 -11.53 3.51 -6.47
CA GLY A 127 -10.37 3.81 -7.31
C GLY A 127 -10.75 4.27 -8.73
N TYR A 128 -10.25 3.57 -9.72
CA TYR A 128 -10.47 3.91 -11.14
C TYR A 128 -11.92 3.68 -11.59
N SER A 129 -12.67 2.79 -10.96
CA SER A 129 -14.07 2.52 -11.33
C SER A 129 -15.05 3.64 -10.92
N ILE A 130 -14.60 4.63 -10.13
CA ILE A 130 -15.41 5.77 -9.67
C ILE A 130 -14.75 7.13 -9.94
N LEU A 131 -13.79 7.21 -10.84
CA LEU A 131 -13.19 8.50 -11.19
C LEU A 131 -14.27 9.46 -11.71
N ASP A 132 -14.11 10.75 -11.33
CA ASP A 132 -15.00 11.86 -11.69
C ASP A 132 -16.44 11.71 -11.18
N LYS A 133 -16.71 10.75 -10.27
CA LYS A 133 -17.98 10.61 -9.55
C LYS A 133 -17.90 11.32 -8.19
N PRO A 134 -19.04 11.61 -7.52
CA PRO A 134 -19.06 12.34 -6.23
C PRO A 134 -18.16 11.73 -5.16
N GLU A 135 -18.08 10.40 -5.08
CA GLU A 135 -17.26 9.67 -4.10
C GLU A 135 -15.83 9.37 -4.61
N GLY A 136 -15.55 9.68 -5.86
CA GLY A 136 -14.29 9.36 -6.53
C GLY A 136 -13.30 10.52 -6.56
N SER A 137 -12.08 10.22 -6.97
CA SER A 137 -11.06 11.22 -7.24
C SER A 137 -11.22 11.82 -8.63
N PRO A 138 -10.86 13.10 -8.84
CA PRO A 138 -10.77 13.65 -10.19
C PRO A 138 -9.75 12.86 -11.03
N SER A 139 -10.13 12.45 -12.23
CA SER A 139 -9.27 11.65 -13.13
C SER A 139 -7.92 12.31 -13.42
N LYS A 140 -7.92 13.64 -13.56
CA LYS A 140 -6.69 14.43 -13.74
C LYS A 140 -5.73 14.29 -12.54
N LEU A 141 -6.26 14.30 -11.32
CA LEU A 141 -5.46 14.11 -10.10
C LEU A 141 -4.98 12.67 -9.97
N ALA A 142 -5.85 11.70 -10.20
CA ALA A 142 -5.51 10.28 -10.18
C ALA A 142 -4.34 9.95 -11.13
N LYS A 143 -4.40 10.46 -12.37
CA LYS A 143 -3.31 10.33 -13.36
C LYS A 143 -2.03 11.03 -12.90
N LEU A 144 -2.14 12.25 -12.37
CA LEU A 144 -0.99 13.04 -11.93
C LEU A 144 -0.26 12.36 -10.76
N MET A 145 -1.02 11.82 -9.81
CA MET A 145 -0.51 11.13 -8.63
C MET A 145 -0.21 9.64 -8.90
N LYS A 146 -0.32 9.17 -10.14
CA LYS A 146 -0.13 7.76 -10.51
C LYS A 146 -0.91 6.82 -9.57
N MET A 147 -2.16 7.15 -9.27
CA MET A 147 -2.96 6.44 -8.29
C MET A 147 -2.89 4.92 -8.50
N HIS A 148 -2.55 4.18 -7.45
CA HIS A 148 -2.38 2.72 -7.46
C HIS A 148 -1.26 2.17 -8.37
N ALA A 149 -0.29 2.96 -8.80
CA ALA A 149 0.84 2.45 -9.58
C ALA A 149 1.84 1.66 -8.71
N ASN A 150 2.70 0.89 -9.40
CA ASN A 150 3.85 0.17 -8.85
C ASN A 150 3.53 -1.05 -7.96
N TYR A 151 2.36 -1.68 -8.12
CA TYR A 151 2.08 -2.97 -7.51
C TYR A 151 2.57 -4.12 -8.42
N ASP A 152 3.28 -5.08 -7.84
CA ASP A 152 3.64 -6.32 -8.54
C ASP A 152 2.49 -7.31 -8.50
N TYR A 153 1.82 -7.42 -7.34
CA TYR A 153 0.65 -8.26 -7.13
C TYR A 153 -0.42 -7.54 -6.31
N ILE A 154 -1.66 -7.91 -6.57
CA ILE A 154 -2.84 -7.48 -5.81
C ILE A 154 -3.56 -8.74 -5.35
N LEU A 155 -3.91 -8.81 -4.06
CA LEU A 155 -4.56 -9.98 -3.49
C LEU A 155 -6.08 -9.84 -3.58
N ALA A 156 -6.73 -10.89 -4.07
CA ALA A 156 -8.18 -11.06 -4.08
C ALA A 156 -8.56 -12.20 -3.13
N ALA A 157 -9.50 -11.96 -2.22
CA ALA A 157 -9.95 -12.98 -1.28
C ALA A 157 -10.72 -14.15 -1.94
N GLY A 158 -11.06 -14.03 -3.21
CA GLY A 158 -11.72 -15.08 -4.01
C GLY A 158 -11.75 -14.70 -5.48
N GLU A 159 -11.90 -15.70 -6.37
CA GLU A 159 -11.91 -15.54 -7.83
C GLU A 159 -12.95 -14.52 -8.30
N GLY A 160 -14.16 -14.52 -7.71
CA GLY A 160 -15.24 -13.61 -8.06
C GLY A 160 -14.94 -12.12 -7.81
N TYR A 161 -13.87 -11.79 -7.09
CA TYR A 161 -13.48 -10.40 -6.81
C TYR A 161 -12.39 -9.86 -7.75
N LYS A 162 -11.74 -10.72 -8.54
CA LYS A 162 -10.57 -10.35 -9.36
C LYS A 162 -10.89 -9.26 -10.36
N GLU A 163 -11.98 -9.39 -11.11
CA GLU A 163 -12.38 -8.40 -12.13
C GLU A 163 -12.67 -7.03 -11.51
N HIS A 164 -13.35 -7.00 -10.35
CA HIS A 164 -13.65 -5.77 -9.64
C HIS A 164 -12.37 -5.08 -9.09
N LEU A 165 -11.43 -5.88 -8.60
CA LEU A 165 -10.14 -5.35 -8.15
C LEU A 165 -9.31 -4.88 -9.34
N ALA A 166 -9.28 -5.62 -10.45
CA ALA A 166 -8.60 -5.22 -11.67
C ALA A 166 -9.13 -3.87 -12.20
N GLU A 167 -10.46 -3.69 -12.24
CA GLU A 167 -11.10 -2.41 -12.61
C GLU A 167 -10.74 -1.29 -11.63
N GLY A 168 -10.91 -1.54 -10.33
CA GLY A 168 -10.69 -0.54 -9.27
C GLY A 168 -9.23 -0.08 -9.16
N PHE A 169 -8.28 -0.98 -9.30
CA PHE A 169 -6.85 -0.67 -9.29
C PHE A 169 -6.29 -0.29 -10.66
N ASN A 170 -7.02 -0.54 -11.74
CA ASN A 170 -6.58 -0.38 -13.13
C ASN A 170 -5.35 -1.26 -13.44
N TYR A 171 -5.47 -2.55 -13.13
CA TYR A 171 -4.45 -3.57 -13.37
C TYR A 171 -4.99 -4.71 -14.24
N PRO A 172 -4.11 -5.39 -15.01
CA PRO A 172 -4.49 -6.59 -15.73
C PRO A 172 -4.76 -7.76 -14.77
N LEU A 173 -5.60 -8.71 -15.17
CA LEU A 173 -6.06 -9.83 -14.33
C LEU A 173 -4.93 -10.76 -13.87
N ASP A 174 -3.86 -10.90 -14.63
CA ASP A 174 -2.70 -11.72 -14.30
C ASP A 174 -1.90 -11.20 -13.09
N LYS A 175 -2.09 -9.91 -12.74
CA LYS A 175 -1.54 -9.30 -11.51
C LYS A 175 -2.42 -9.49 -10.28
N ILE A 176 -3.64 -9.98 -10.46
CA ILE A 176 -4.58 -10.23 -9.36
C ILE A 176 -4.48 -11.70 -8.95
N VAL A 177 -3.93 -11.94 -7.77
CA VAL A 177 -3.71 -13.29 -7.22
C VAL A 177 -4.80 -13.61 -6.20
N THR A 178 -5.44 -14.77 -6.35
CA THR A 178 -6.42 -15.24 -5.37
C THR A 178 -5.71 -15.78 -4.14
N LEU A 179 -5.81 -15.02 -3.06
CA LEU A 179 -5.28 -15.40 -1.76
C LEU A 179 -6.15 -14.74 -0.68
N PRO A 180 -6.71 -15.52 0.27
CA PRO A 180 -7.54 -14.96 1.33
C PRO A 180 -6.72 -14.06 2.26
N LEU A 181 -7.37 -13.06 2.85
CA LEU A 181 -6.76 -12.22 3.88
C LEU A 181 -6.46 -13.07 5.14
N PRO A 182 -5.38 -12.78 5.87
CA PRO A 182 -5.01 -13.50 7.09
C PRO A 182 -6.14 -13.63 8.11
N ARG A 183 -6.98 -12.60 8.29
CA ARG A 183 -8.13 -12.62 9.20
C ARG A 183 -9.16 -13.72 8.87
N MET A 184 -9.16 -14.26 7.67
CA MET A 184 -10.05 -15.35 7.31
C MET A 184 -9.74 -16.65 8.08
N GLU A 185 -8.52 -16.79 8.59
CA GLU A 185 -8.15 -17.90 9.48
C GLU A 185 -8.95 -17.88 10.80
N LEU A 186 -9.32 -16.69 11.29
CA LEU A 186 -10.14 -16.55 12.50
C LEU A 186 -11.53 -17.17 12.34
N LEU A 187 -12.05 -17.28 11.11
CA LEU A 187 -13.32 -17.95 10.86
C LEU A 187 -13.24 -19.48 11.02
N LYS A 188 -12.04 -20.06 11.02
CA LYS A 188 -11.81 -21.49 11.25
C LYS A 188 -11.66 -21.80 12.74
N ASP A 189 -11.37 -20.81 13.56
CA ASP A 189 -11.19 -20.92 14.99
C ASP A 189 -12.58 -21.02 15.68
N GLU A 190 -12.84 -22.14 16.35
CA GLU A 190 -14.13 -22.38 17.03
C GLU A 190 -14.34 -21.43 18.22
N ASP A 191 -13.26 -21.00 18.89
CA ASP A 191 -13.32 -20.07 20.02
C ASP A 191 -13.73 -18.65 19.58
N HIS A 192 -13.51 -18.30 18.32
CA HIS A 192 -13.92 -17.00 17.74
C HIS A 192 -15.32 -17.01 17.11
N ARG A 193 -15.98 -18.19 17.03
CA ARG A 193 -17.33 -18.32 16.46
C ARG A 193 -18.45 -18.20 17.50
N ASN A 194 -18.13 -18.30 18.78
CA ASN A 194 -19.04 -18.20 19.92
C ASN A 194 -18.88 -16.85 20.61
#